data_874a93ef0ba09baac8574e3b3a4864a7
#
_entry.id   874a93ef0ba09baac8574e3b3a4864a7
#
_cell.length_a   1.000
_cell.length_b   1.000
_cell.length_c   1.000
_cell.angle_alpha   90.00
_cell.angle_beta   90.00
_cell.angle_gamma   90.00
#
_symmetry.space_group_name_H-M   'P 1'
#
loop_
_entity.id
_entity.type
_entity.pdbx_description
1 polymer ?
#
loop_
_entity_poly.entity_id
_entity_poly.type
_entity_poly.pdbx_seq_one_letter_code
_entity_poly.pdbx_strand_id
1 'polypeptide(L)'
;MDPRLLSAYNEELTYLRETAREFGEEHEDVAGRLGLKTPTDPDPYVERLLEGVAFLGARVKLKLQDQFPDFTQHLLNAIQPHYLAPTPSMCIVGFEPQEGDPAVIEGYKVPRLTELEAIAADQDGATVTFRTGHDVTLWPLKIVEAEYLGSRAAVAPYAAVANVRAEAGLRLRFAATGGASLSQLDPPSLPIYLAGSEAIPGELYRQIAGETLAVIARSADSASGAEGWIKLPAPEQHGFEQDCALLPTELRSFRGYRLLSEYFACPERFLFIRLMELGRAFAASPEACDVVLLFSRSTPVLPGAVFPSNFRLFAAPAINLFEKQLGRVPLNRYDHEHLVMPDRMRPLDFEVYRILEVTAFSESNTHPRPVAPLYAFGALLYDWREALFYVPRLRHRRLSTKEQRLRRRTDYLGTETWISLTAPGEATRLDDVHELAVRALVTNRELPELLRFSGDDGLPA
;
A
#
# COMPACT_ATOMS: atom_id res chain seq x y z
N MET A 1 -26.11 18.28 14.90
CA MET A 1 -26.77 17.08 15.44
C MET A 1 -26.32 15.91 14.59
N ASP A 2 -25.92 14.80 15.17
CA ASP A 2 -25.49 13.61 14.41
C ASP A 2 -26.68 13.09 13.56
N PRO A 3 -26.55 12.97 12.22
CA PRO A 3 -27.63 12.52 11.35
C PRO A 3 -28.14 11.11 11.71
N ARG A 4 -27.27 10.24 12.22
CA ARG A 4 -27.64 8.89 12.67
C ARG A 4 -28.54 8.93 13.91
N LEU A 5 -28.28 9.87 14.83
CA LEU A 5 -29.13 10.06 16.02
C LEU A 5 -30.53 10.53 15.64
N LEU A 6 -30.63 11.42 14.66
CA LEU A 6 -31.93 11.90 14.16
C LEU A 6 -32.71 10.78 13.47
N SER A 7 -32.04 9.96 12.66
CA SER A 7 -32.67 8.79 12.02
C SER A 7 -33.16 7.78 13.04
N ALA A 8 -32.31 7.39 13.99
CA ALA A 8 -32.66 6.44 15.03
C ALA A 8 -33.81 6.97 15.92
N TYR A 9 -33.80 8.27 16.24
CA TYR A 9 -34.86 8.92 16.98
C TYR A 9 -36.22 8.85 16.25
N ASN A 10 -36.25 9.18 14.97
CA ASN A 10 -37.46 9.12 14.17
C ASN A 10 -38.00 7.69 14.03
N GLU A 11 -37.13 6.70 13.88
CA GLU A 11 -37.49 5.29 13.84
C GLU A 11 -38.14 4.84 15.17
N GLU A 12 -37.49 5.14 16.29
CA GLU A 12 -38.01 4.79 17.63
C GLU A 12 -39.33 5.51 17.96
N LEU A 13 -39.44 6.78 17.56
CA LEU A 13 -40.67 7.54 17.77
C LEU A 13 -41.82 6.98 16.93
N THR A 14 -41.58 6.61 15.71
CA THR A 14 -42.58 5.97 14.82
C THR A 14 -43.04 4.64 15.44
N TYR A 15 -42.08 3.80 15.86
CA TYR A 15 -42.37 2.51 16.49
C TYR A 15 -43.22 2.68 17.78
N LEU A 16 -42.87 3.64 18.66
CA LEU A 16 -43.61 3.90 19.86
C LEU A 16 -45.03 4.40 19.59
N ARG A 17 -45.22 5.22 18.55
CA ARG A 17 -46.57 5.68 18.16
C ARG A 17 -47.41 4.55 17.57
N GLU A 18 -46.84 3.66 16.77
CA GLU A 18 -47.53 2.48 16.25
C GLU A 18 -47.94 1.53 17.41
N THR A 19 -47.03 1.22 18.32
CA THR A 19 -47.31 0.39 19.50
C THR A 19 -48.36 1.02 20.42
N ALA A 20 -48.31 2.36 20.62
CA ALA A 20 -49.32 3.07 21.37
C ALA A 20 -50.70 3.00 20.74
N ARG A 21 -50.78 2.98 19.41
CA ARG A 21 -52.05 2.78 18.68
C ARG A 21 -52.59 1.36 18.90
N GLU A 22 -51.76 0.34 18.73
CA GLU A 22 -52.10 -1.06 18.94
C GLU A 22 -52.60 -1.28 20.39
N PHE A 23 -51.89 -0.72 21.36
CA PHE A 23 -52.32 -0.73 22.76
C PHE A 23 -53.70 -0.04 22.96
N GLY A 24 -53.93 1.05 22.25
CA GLY A 24 -55.19 1.78 22.27
C GLY A 24 -56.38 0.98 21.73
N GLU A 25 -56.17 0.13 20.74
CA GLU A 25 -57.16 -0.78 20.18
C GLU A 25 -57.53 -1.92 21.16
N GLU A 26 -56.55 -2.43 21.93
CA GLU A 26 -56.79 -3.48 22.94
C GLU A 26 -57.35 -2.97 24.26
N HIS A 27 -57.04 -1.72 24.63
CA HIS A 27 -57.38 -1.14 25.93
C HIS A 27 -58.03 0.24 25.79
N GLU A 28 -59.22 0.27 25.21
CA GLU A 28 -59.95 1.51 24.86
C GLU A 28 -60.20 2.47 26.05
N ASP A 29 -60.48 1.93 27.26
CA ASP A 29 -60.74 2.76 28.44
C ASP A 29 -59.49 3.48 28.93
N VAL A 30 -58.33 2.84 28.87
CA VAL A 30 -57.06 3.39 29.29
C VAL A 30 -56.55 4.37 28.22
N ALA A 31 -56.66 4.01 26.94
CA ALA A 31 -56.31 4.84 25.82
C ALA A 31 -57.08 6.18 25.77
N GLY A 32 -58.38 6.12 26.15
CA GLY A 32 -59.18 7.34 26.28
C GLY A 32 -58.68 8.32 27.33
N ARG A 33 -58.12 7.82 28.44
CA ARG A 33 -57.52 8.68 29.50
C ARG A 33 -56.14 9.22 29.12
N LEU A 34 -55.42 8.54 28.28
CA LEU A 34 -54.07 8.92 27.79
C LEU A 34 -54.12 9.74 26.50
N GLY A 35 -55.29 10.03 25.93
CA GLY A 35 -55.43 10.76 24.69
C GLY A 35 -54.93 9.99 23.43
N LEU A 36 -54.82 8.66 23.51
CA LEU A 36 -54.30 7.81 22.41
C LEU A 36 -55.40 7.40 21.42
N LYS A 37 -56.67 7.77 21.62
CA LYS A 37 -57.80 7.39 20.76
C LYS A 37 -57.84 8.11 19.39
N THR A 38 -57.26 9.31 19.32
CA THR A 38 -57.29 10.14 18.10
C THR A 38 -55.87 10.37 17.61
N PRO A 39 -55.50 9.79 16.45
CA PRO A 39 -54.16 9.99 15.86
C PRO A 39 -53.88 11.46 15.51
N THR A 40 -54.92 12.28 15.39
CA THR A 40 -54.82 13.68 14.95
C THR A 40 -54.69 14.67 16.10
N ASP A 41 -54.94 14.28 17.35
CA ASP A 41 -54.88 15.17 18.50
C ASP A 41 -54.46 14.41 19.78
N PRO A 42 -53.19 13.94 19.85
CA PRO A 42 -52.65 13.26 21.02
C PRO A 42 -52.50 14.25 22.19
N ASP A 43 -52.61 13.77 23.43
CA ASP A 43 -52.29 14.57 24.60
C ASP A 43 -50.84 15.09 24.51
N PRO A 44 -50.62 16.41 24.56
CA PRO A 44 -49.28 16.98 24.41
C PRO A 44 -48.28 16.49 25.45
N TYR A 45 -48.69 16.12 26.65
CA TYR A 45 -47.80 15.59 27.69
C TYR A 45 -47.40 14.15 27.41
N VAL A 46 -48.32 13.33 26.91
CA VAL A 46 -48.07 11.94 26.53
C VAL A 46 -47.10 11.93 25.30
N GLU A 47 -47.35 12.80 24.33
CA GLU A 47 -46.47 12.93 23.15
C GLU A 47 -45.05 13.33 23.57
N ARG A 48 -44.88 14.26 24.50
CA ARG A 48 -43.57 14.64 25.04
C ARG A 48 -42.85 13.51 25.77
N LEU A 49 -43.60 12.66 26.47
CA LEU A 49 -43.04 11.48 27.10
C LEU A 49 -42.58 10.46 26.07
N LEU A 50 -43.36 10.19 25.01
CA LEU A 50 -42.96 9.31 23.91
C LEU A 50 -41.71 9.84 23.21
N GLU A 51 -41.65 11.15 22.91
CA GLU A 51 -40.44 11.78 22.34
C GLU A 51 -39.20 11.60 23.25
N GLY A 52 -39.37 11.76 24.58
CA GLY A 52 -38.29 11.55 25.55
C GLY A 52 -37.81 10.12 25.61
N VAL A 53 -38.73 9.14 25.60
CA VAL A 53 -38.40 7.70 25.57
C VAL A 53 -37.72 7.35 24.21
N ALA A 54 -38.26 7.83 23.08
CA ALA A 54 -37.69 7.65 21.77
C ALA A 54 -36.22 8.16 21.70
N PHE A 55 -35.97 9.33 22.29
CA PHE A 55 -34.63 9.89 22.36
C PHE A 55 -33.67 9.01 23.18
N LEU A 56 -34.09 8.51 24.32
CA LEU A 56 -33.27 7.60 25.12
C LEU A 56 -33.07 6.27 24.41
N GLY A 57 -34.13 5.70 23.81
CA GLY A 57 -34.09 4.47 23.01
C GLY A 57 -33.09 4.59 21.84
N ALA A 58 -33.17 5.69 21.10
CA ALA A 58 -32.25 5.97 20.01
C ALA A 58 -30.78 6.03 20.46
N ARG A 59 -30.49 6.65 21.60
CA ARG A 59 -29.13 6.67 22.16
C ARG A 59 -28.62 5.28 22.56
N VAL A 60 -29.49 4.45 23.17
CA VAL A 60 -29.15 3.07 23.51
C VAL A 60 -28.93 2.24 22.26
N LYS A 61 -29.80 2.36 21.25
CA LYS A 61 -29.69 1.67 19.96
C LYS A 61 -28.39 2.01 19.26
N LEU A 62 -28.04 3.30 19.18
CA LEU A 62 -26.76 3.72 18.58
C LEU A 62 -25.57 3.17 19.36
N LYS A 63 -25.62 3.19 20.69
CA LYS A 63 -24.54 2.63 21.51
C LYS A 63 -24.36 1.13 21.27
N LEU A 64 -25.44 0.38 21.13
CA LEU A 64 -25.39 -1.05 20.79
C LEU A 64 -24.86 -1.27 19.38
N GLN A 65 -25.29 -0.47 18.41
CA GLN A 65 -24.77 -0.54 17.04
C GLN A 65 -23.29 -0.20 16.97
N ASP A 66 -22.82 0.78 17.73
CA ASP A 66 -21.41 1.17 17.81
C ASP A 66 -20.53 0.11 18.51
N GLN A 67 -21.10 -0.82 19.26
CA GLN A 67 -20.37 -1.96 19.85
C GLN A 67 -20.19 -3.15 18.89
N PHE A 68 -21.04 -3.27 17.87
CA PHE A 68 -20.94 -4.35 16.88
C PHE A 68 -19.64 -4.32 16.05
N PRO A 69 -19.12 -3.15 15.64
CA PRO A 69 -17.84 -3.06 14.97
C PRO A 69 -16.65 -3.59 15.79
N ASP A 70 -16.69 -3.52 17.11
CA ASP A 70 -15.62 -4.02 17.96
C ASP A 70 -15.41 -5.53 17.78
N PHE A 71 -16.50 -6.31 17.78
CA PHE A 71 -16.43 -7.75 17.54
C PHE A 71 -15.89 -8.08 16.14
N THR A 72 -16.40 -7.40 15.12
CA THR A 72 -15.94 -7.61 13.73
C THR A 72 -14.49 -7.17 13.54
N GLN A 73 -14.04 -6.09 14.17
CA GLN A 73 -12.64 -5.67 14.16
C GLN A 73 -11.73 -6.72 14.81
N HIS A 74 -12.12 -7.26 15.97
CA HIS A 74 -11.32 -8.32 16.62
C HIS A 74 -11.24 -9.57 15.76
N LEU A 75 -12.34 -9.99 15.14
CA LEU A 75 -12.36 -11.14 14.23
C LEU A 75 -11.49 -10.90 13.01
N LEU A 76 -11.63 -9.75 12.34
CA LEU A 76 -10.80 -9.36 11.20
C LEU A 76 -9.33 -9.25 11.58
N ASN A 77 -9.00 -8.68 12.74
CA ASN A 77 -7.62 -8.59 13.21
C ASN A 77 -7.00 -9.97 13.46
N ALA A 78 -7.80 -10.96 13.84
CA ALA A 78 -7.34 -12.33 14.02
C ALA A 78 -7.12 -13.08 12.70
N ILE A 79 -7.94 -12.85 11.67
CA ILE A 79 -7.93 -13.57 10.39
C ILE A 79 -7.17 -12.81 9.31
N GLN A 80 -7.40 -11.50 9.21
CA GLN A 80 -6.95 -10.67 8.10
C GLN A 80 -6.61 -9.23 8.56
N PRO A 81 -5.58 -9.04 9.39
CA PRO A 81 -5.29 -7.75 10.04
C PRO A 81 -5.03 -6.60 9.06
N HIS A 82 -4.56 -6.87 7.86
CA HIS A 82 -4.32 -5.83 6.85
C HIS A 82 -5.60 -5.19 6.28
N TYR A 83 -6.79 -5.78 6.49
CA TYR A 83 -8.06 -5.13 6.13
C TYR A 83 -8.38 -3.93 7.00
N LEU A 84 -7.86 -3.90 8.23
CA LEU A 84 -8.07 -2.80 9.18
C LEU A 84 -6.97 -1.74 9.12
N ALA A 85 -5.86 -2.06 8.47
CA ALA A 85 -4.73 -1.15 8.34
C ALA A 85 -5.03 -0.08 7.26
N PRO A 86 -4.48 1.15 7.40
CA PRO A 86 -4.56 2.16 6.36
C PRO A 86 -3.85 1.68 5.09
N THR A 87 -4.33 2.08 3.91
CA THR A 87 -3.63 1.79 2.65
C THR A 87 -2.46 2.78 2.49
N PRO A 88 -1.20 2.31 2.52
CA PRO A 88 -0.06 3.20 2.36
C PRO A 88 0.02 3.74 0.92
N SER A 89 0.55 4.94 0.76
CA SER A 89 0.86 5.48 -0.56
C SER A 89 1.93 4.64 -1.25
N MET A 90 1.77 4.41 -2.55
CA MET A 90 2.69 3.65 -3.38
C MET A 90 3.03 4.46 -4.63
N CYS A 91 4.25 4.32 -5.13
CA CYS A 91 4.70 4.96 -6.36
C CYS A 91 5.76 4.11 -7.05
N ILE A 92 6.17 4.52 -8.24
CA ILE A 92 7.35 3.98 -8.92
C ILE A 92 8.46 5.02 -8.81
N VAL A 93 9.62 4.60 -8.33
CA VAL A 93 10.82 5.43 -8.24
C VAL A 93 11.85 4.99 -9.26
N GLY A 94 12.53 5.94 -9.90
CA GLY A 94 13.63 5.70 -10.82
C GLY A 94 14.94 6.10 -10.16
N PHE A 95 15.99 5.34 -10.42
CA PHE A 95 17.35 5.66 -10.01
C PHE A 95 18.16 6.05 -11.25
N GLU A 96 18.92 7.11 -11.14
CA GLU A 96 19.85 7.53 -12.17
C GLU A 96 21.28 7.17 -11.74
N PRO A 97 21.96 6.28 -12.51
CA PRO A 97 23.36 5.96 -12.23
C PRO A 97 24.23 7.20 -12.38
N GLN A 98 25.11 7.45 -11.41
CA GLN A 98 26.07 8.53 -11.56
C GLN A 98 27.07 8.19 -12.66
N GLU A 99 27.15 9.02 -13.68
CA GLU A 99 28.04 8.81 -14.81
C GLU A 99 29.52 8.83 -14.37
N GLY A 100 30.28 7.82 -14.82
CA GLY A 100 31.70 7.71 -14.52
C GLY A 100 32.07 7.08 -13.17
N ASP A 101 31.08 6.62 -12.38
CA ASP A 101 31.36 5.89 -11.14
C ASP A 101 31.78 4.43 -11.49
N PRO A 102 33.01 4.01 -11.09
CA PRO A 102 33.46 2.65 -11.31
C PRO A 102 32.61 1.56 -10.70
N ALA A 103 31.95 1.85 -9.57
CA ALA A 103 31.08 0.89 -8.88
C ALA A 103 29.88 0.47 -9.73
N VAL A 104 29.41 1.35 -10.63
CA VAL A 104 28.27 1.08 -11.51
C VAL A 104 28.64 0.11 -12.64
N ILE A 105 29.93 0.02 -13.03
CA ILE A 105 30.40 -0.90 -14.07
C ILE A 105 30.29 -2.36 -13.63
N GLU A 106 30.50 -2.63 -12.33
CA GLU A 106 30.36 -3.95 -11.74
C GLU A 106 28.91 -4.28 -11.32
N GLY A 107 28.01 -3.30 -11.44
CA GLY A 107 26.62 -3.41 -11.02
C GLY A 107 26.40 -3.00 -9.57
N TYR A 108 26.08 -1.71 -9.35
CA TYR A 108 25.79 -1.21 -8.00
C TYR A 108 24.39 -1.66 -7.55
N LYS A 109 24.32 -2.43 -6.47
CA LYS A 109 23.09 -2.97 -5.97
C LYS A 109 22.44 -2.06 -4.91
N VAL A 110 21.23 -1.57 -5.19
CA VAL A 110 20.34 -0.93 -4.23
C VAL A 110 19.42 -2.03 -3.67
N PRO A 111 19.57 -2.42 -2.40
CA PRO A 111 18.78 -3.50 -1.85
C PRO A 111 17.32 -3.12 -1.66
N ARG A 112 16.46 -4.11 -1.63
CA ARG A 112 15.06 -3.97 -1.22
C ARG A 112 14.96 -3.36 0.17
N LEU A 113 13.91 -2.59 0.44
CA LEU A 113 13.66 -1.86 1.68
C LEU A 113 14.64 -0.71 1.96
N THR A 114 15.40 -0.28 0.95
CA THR A 114 16.18 0.97 1.04
C THR A 114 15.21 2.12 1.27
N GLU A 115 15.51 2.94 2.27
CA GLU A 115 14.72 4.12 2.61
C GLU A 115 15.07 5.27 1.67
N LEU A 116 14.03 5.92 1.16
CA LEU A 116 14.10 7.08 0.28
C LEU A 116 13.35 8.21 0.97
N GLU A 117 14.01 9.32 1.17
CA GLU A 117 13.43 10.47 1.85
C GLU A 117 13.14 11.59 0.85
N ALA A 118 11.95 12.16 0.96
CA ALA A 118 11.54 13.34 0.22
C ALA A 118 10.95 14.37 1.19
N ILE A 119 11.04 15.64 0.83
CA ILE A 119 10.52 16.74 1.64
C ILE A 119 9.17 17.16 1.07
N ALA A 120 8.12 17.10 1.87
CA ALA A 120 6.81 17.61 1.49
C ALA A 120 6.86 19.12 1.22
N ALA A 121 6.10 19.58 0.24
CA ALA A 121 6.03 20.99 -0.13
C ALA A 121 5.10 21.78 0.81
N ASP A 122 5.06 21.42 2.07
CA ASP A 122 4.33 22.13 3.10
C ASP A 122 5.19 23.19 3.80
N GLN A 123 4.56 24.03 4.63
CA GLN A 123 5.26 25.09 5.34
C GLN A 123 6.26 24.55 6.40
N ASP A 124 6.05 23.31 6.85
CA ASP A 124 6.82 22.70 7.92
C ASP A 124 7.94 21.78 7.43
N GLY A 125 8.04 21.54 6.10
CA GLY A 125 9.07 20.70 5.49
C GLY A 125 9.09 19.28 6.05
N ALA A 126 7.92 18.64 6.16
CA ALA A 126 7.82 17.30 6.71
C ALA A 126 8.52 16.28 5.81
N THR A 127 9.31 15.38 6.41
CA THR A 127 9.97 14.29 5.69
C THR A 127 8.96 13.18 5.43
N VAL A 128 8.91 12.76 4.17
CA VAL A 128 8.12 11.61 3.71
C VAL A 128 9.09 10.50 3.37
N THR A 129 8.90 9.32 3.96
CA THR A 129 9.81 8.18 3.79
C THR A 129 9.13 7.08 2.98
N PHE A 130 9.74 6.71 1.86
CA PHE A 130 9.37 5.53 1.09
C PHE A 130 10.41 4.43 1.25
N ARG A 131 10.03 3.18 0.97
CA ARG A 131 10.95 2.03 0.94
C ARG A 131 10.78 1.27 -0.36
N THR A 132 11.91 0.89 -0.98
CA THR A 132 11.92 0.14 -2.24
C THR A 132 11.30 -1.26 -2.09
N GLY A 133 10.56 -1.71 -3.12
CA GLY A 133 9.85 -2.99 -3.11
C GLY A 133 10.69 -4.18 -3.57
N HIS A 134 11.72 -3.96 -4.38
CA HIS A 134 12.65 -5.00 -4.85
C HIS A 134 14.07 -4.45 -4.99
N ASP A 135 15.02 -5.36 -5.16
CA ASP A 135 16.41 -5.01 -5.43
C ASP A 135 16.53 -4.36 -6.81
N VAL A 136 17.32 -3.29 -6.91
CA VAL A 136 17.67 -2.65 -8.17
C VAL A 136 19.18 -2.70 -8.36
N THR A 137 19.63 -3.18 -9.51
CA THR A 137 21.06 -3.13 -9.85
C THR A 137 21.27 -2.06 -10.91
N LEU A 138 22.06 -1.05 -10.57
CA LEU A 138 22.39 0.06 -11.46
C LEU A 138 23.56 -0.32 -12.35
N TRP A 139 23.41 -0.05 -13.64
CA TRP A 139 24.43 -0.25 -14.66
C TRP A 139 24.62 1.05 -15.46
N PRO A 140 25.80 1.33 -16.02
CA PRO A 140 26.01 2.47 -16.91
C PRO A 140 25.39 2.19 -18.28
N LEU A 141 24.06 2.12 -18.36
CA LEU A 141 23.29 1.62 -19.48
C LEU A 141 22.06 2.50 -19.72
N LYS A 142 21.74 2.74 -20.98
CA LYS A 142 20.51 3.42 -21.39
C LYS A 142 19.88 2.79 -22.62
N ILE A 143 18.57 2.97 -22.81
CA ILE A 143 17.85 2.67 -24.03
C ILE A 143 17.82 3.94 -24.87
N VAL A 144 18.48 3.92 -26.04
CA VAL A 144 18.61 5.08 -26.93
C VAL A 144 17.58 5.10 -28.04
N GLU A 145 17.11 3.93 -28.48
CA GLU A 145 16.07 3.80 -29.50
C GLU A 145 15.06 2.73 -29.06
N ALA A 146 13.80 2.97 -29.34
CA ALA A 146 12.72 2.02 -29.20
C ALA A 146 11.75 2.18 -30.37
N GLU A 147 11.46 1.09 -31.07
CA GLU A 147 10.62 1.10 -32.26
C GLU A 147 9.71 -0.12 -32.29
N TYR A 148 8.41 0.13 -32.45
CA TYR A 148 7.44 -0.93 -32.67
C TYR A 148 7.30 -1.23 -34.17
N LEU A 149 7.62 -2.46 -34.56
CA LEU A 149 7.54 -2.97 -35.90
C LEU A 149 6.14 -3.56 -36.14
N GLY A 150 5.20 -2.74 -36.59
CA GLY A 150 3.76 -3.08 -36.61
C GLY A 150 3.30 -3.93 -37.82
N SER A 151 4.19 -4.38 -38.71
CA SER A 151 3.80 -5.14 -39.89
C SER A 151 4.73 -6.32 -40.17
N ARG A 152 4.18 -7.35 -40.83
CA ARG A 152 4.94 -8.52 -41.27
C ARG A 152 6.18 -8.14 -42.15
N ALA A 153 6.03 -7.11 -43.00
CA ALA A 153 7.12 -6.65 -43.83
C ALA A 153 8.29 -6.07 -43.00
N ALA A 154 7.96 -5.31 -41.93
CA ALA A 154 8.98 -4.73 -41.07
C ALA A 154 9.70 -5.78 -40.20
N VAL A 155 9.04 -6.86 -39.79
CA VAL A 155 9.64 -7.94 -38.99
C VAL A 155 10.24 -9.07 -39.80
N ALA A 156 9.99 -9.16 -41.11
CA ALA A 156 10.41 -10.26 -41.95
C ALA A 156 11.94 -10.58 -41.87
N PRO A 157 12.85 -9.61 -41.86
CA PRO A 157 14.29 -9.90 -41.74
C PRO A 157 14.63 -10.59 -40.40
N TYR A 158 14.03 -10.15 -39.31
CA TYR A 158 14.28 -10.67 -37.98
C TYR A 158 13.58 -12.03 -37.75
N ALA A 159 12.37 -12.18 -38.28
CA ALA A 159 11.59 -13.42 -38.22
C ALA A 159 12.29 -14.57 -38.96
N ALA A 160 12.92 -14.28 -40.09
CA ALA A 160 13.72 -15.25 -40.82
C ALA A 160 14.95 -15.75 -40.02
N VAL A 161 15.65 -14.85 -39.33
CA VAL A 161 16.78 -15.19 -38.45
C VAL A 161 16.34 -16.05 -37.28
N ALA A 162 15.24 -15.69 -36.64
CA ALA A 162 14.69 -16.42 -35.48
C ALA A 162 13.97 -17.74 -35.85
N ASN A 163 13.72 -17.95 -37.17
CA ASN A 163 12.92 -19.06 -37.69
C ASN A 163 11.52 -19.14 -37.07
N VAL A 164 10.83 -18.00 -36.98
CA VAL A 164 9.47 -17.89 -36.44
C VAL A 164 8.54 -17.14 -37.40
N ARG A 165 7.22 -17.30 -37.23
CA ARG A 165 6.24 -16.54 -38.00
C ARG A 165 5.72 -15.40 -37.11
N ALA A 166 6.36 -14.25 -37.21
CA ALA A 166 5.98 -13.06 -36.46
C ALA A 166 5.10 -12.12 -37.30
N GLU A 167 4.17 -11.43 -36.64
CA GLU A 167 3.31 -10.41 -37.26
C GLU A 167 3.71 -9.00 -36.87
N ALA A 168 4.40 -8.86 -35.72
CA ALA A 168 4.91 -7.61 -35.20
C ALA A 168 6.18 -7.85 -34.38
N GLY A 169 6.84 -6.78 -33.98
CA GLY A 169 8.02 -6.85 -33.11
C GLY A 169 8.29 -5.53 -32.39
N LEU A 170 9.19 -5.58 -31.44
CA LEU A 170 9.72 -4.42 -30.71
C LEU A 170 11.25 -4.46 -30.81
N ARG A 171 11.85 -3.40 -31.31
CA ARG A 171 13.28 -3.19 -31.32
C ARG A 171 13.66 -2.22 -30.22
N LEU A 172 14.59 -2.62 -29.38
CA LEU A 172 15.22 -1.80 -28.35
C LEU A 172 16.72 -1.74 -28.61
N ARG A 173 17.27 -0.53 -28.62
CA ARG A 173 18.70 -0.31 -28.72
C ARG A 173 19.29 0.13 -27.42
N PHE A 174 20.18 -0.66 -26.88
CA PHE A 174 20.93 -0.39 -25.66
C PHE A 174 22.28 0.21 -25.98
N ALA A 175 22.71 1.21 -25.21
CA ALA A 175 24.04 1.80 -25.27
C ALA A 175 24.59 2.03 -23.87
N ALA A 176 25.92 1.91 -23.74
CA ALA A 176 26.59 2.24 -22.49
C ALA A 176 26.63 3.77 -22.26
N THR A 177 26.75 4.18 -21.02
CA THR A 177 26.91 5.59 -20.62
C THR A 177 28.23 5.81 -19.88
N GLY A 178 28.63 7.08 -19.65
CA GLY A 178 29.81 7.41 -18.87
C GLY A 178 31.14 6.92 -19.40
N GLY A 179 31.23 6.61 -20.70
CA GLY A 179 32.46 6.11 -21.32
C GLY A 179 32.74 4.61 -21.11
N ALA A 180 31.81 3.87 -20.51
CA ALA A 180 31.91 2.42 -20.37
C ALA A 180 31.65 1.72 -21.70
N SER A 181 32.16 0.48 -21.86
CA SER A 181 31.80 -0.37 -22.98
C SER A 181 30.74 -1.38 -22.58
N LEU A 182 29.73 -1.60 -23.46
CA LEU A 182 28.72 -2.62 -23.22
C LEU A 182 29.33 -4.01 -22.99
N SER A 183 30.44 -4.32 -23.66
CA SER A 183 31.12 -5.61 -23.51
C SER A 183 31.70 -5.88 -22.13
N GLN A 184 31.78 -4.86 -21.28
CA GLN A 184 32.21 -4.99 -19.88
C GLN A 184 31.02 -5.28 -18.92
N LEU A 185 29.79 -5.14 -19.41
CA LEU A 185 28.57 -5.28 -18.59
C LEU A 185 27.98 -6.69 -18.74
N ASP A 186 27.79 -7.37 -17.65
CA ASP A 186 27.19 -8.71 -17.61
C ASP A 186 25.95 -8.77 -16.70
N PRO A 187 24.86 -8.05 -17.05
CA PRO A 187 23.63 -8.14 -16.28
C PRO A 187 22.96 -9.51 -16.48
N PRO A 188 22.84 -10.32 -15.40
CA PRO A 188 22.17 -11.62 -15.48
C PRO A 188 20.69 -11.48 -15.84
N SER A 189 20.09 -10.41 -15.39
CA SER A 189 18.73 -10.01 -15.74
C SER A 189 18.58 -8.50 -15.63
N LEU A 190 17.71 -7.92 -16.45
CA LEU A 190 17.46 -6.48 -16.47
C LEU A 190 15.96 -6.23 -16.34
N PRO A 191 15.49 -5.82 -15.16
CA PRO A 191 14.11 -5.35 -14.97
C PRO A 191 13.91 -4.02 -15.71
N ILE A 192 12.78 -3.91 -16.42
CA ILE A 192 12.38 -2.72 -17.17
C ILE A 192 10.95 -2.37 -16.77
N TYR A 193 10.75 -1.15 -16.33
CA TYR A 193 9.42 -0.61 -16.06
C TYR A 193 8.82 -0.05 -17.35
N LEU A 194 7.58 -0.45 -17.65
CA LEU A 194 6.84 0.04 -18.81
C LEU A 194 6.05 1.28 -18.41
N ALA A 195 6.54 2.44 -18.84
CA ALA A 195 5.97 3.75 -18.54
C ALA A 195 5.20 4.32 -19.74
N GLY A 196 4.36 5.28 -19.48
CA GLY A 196 3.61 6.00 -20.51
C GLY A 196 2.22 6.40 -20.09
N SER A 197 1.51 7.10 -20.98
CA SER A 197 0.12 7.49 -20.78
C SER A 197 -0.86 6.47 -21.34
N GLU A 198 -2.06 6.48 -20.80
CA GLU A 198 -3.22 5.71 -21.28
C GLU A 198 -2.97 4.19 -21.38
N ALA A 199 -3.28 3.62 -22.54
CA ALA A 199 -3.23 2.19 -22.79
C ALA A 199 -1.85 1.65 -23.19
N ILE A 200 -0.85 2.52 -23.44
CA ILE A 200 0.45 2.12 -23.99
C ILE A 200 1.19 1.13 -23.09
N PRO A 201 1.39 1.38 -21.78
CA PRO A 201 2.12 0.46 -20.92
C PRO A 201 1.46 -0.90 -20.81
N GLY A 202 0.12 -0.92 -20.68
CA GLY A 202 -0.66 -2.15 -20.60
C GLY A 202 -0.61 -2.98 -21.88
N GLU A 203 -0.64 -2.30 -23.04
CA GLU A 203 -0.55 -2.97 -24.34
C GLU A 203 0.87 -3.48 -24.62
N LEU A 204 1.91 -2.72 -24.25
CA LEU A 204 3.30 -3.18 -24.27
C LEU A 204 3.47 -4.41 -23.38
N TYR A 205 2.97 -4.37 -22.16
CA TYR A 205 3.02 -5.50 -21.24
C TYR A 205 2.33 -6.74 -21.81
N ARG A 206 1.12 -6.59 -22.37
CA ARG A 206 0.38 -7.67 -23.03
C ARG A 206 1.15 -8.30 -24.18
N GLN A 207 1.77 -7.46 -25.03
CA GLN A 207 2.56 -7.93 -26.17
C GLN A 207 3.83 -8.65 -25.70
N ILE A 208 4.57 -8.06 -24.77
CA ILE A 208 5.86 -8.61 -24.31
C ILE A 208 5.65 -9.89 -23.49
N ALA A 209 4.70 -9.89 -22.55
CA ALA A 209 4.48 -11.02 -21.66
C ALA A 209 3.65 -12.16 -22.29
N GLY A 210 2.72 -11.83 -23.21
CA GLY A 210 1.76 -12.78 -23.74
C GLY A 210 1.98 -13.24 -25.19
N GLU A 211 2.64 -12.40 -26.01
CA GLU A 211 2.71 -12.66 -27.46
C GLU A 211 4.15 -12.88 -27.97
N THR A 212 5.16 -12.89 -27.12
CA THR A 212 6.57 -13.07 -27.52
C THR A 212 6.81 -14.50 -28.01
N LEU A 213 7.26 -14.62 -29.27
CA LEU A 213 7.66 -15.87 -29.90
C LEU A 213 9.14 -16.14 -29.79
N ALA A 214 9.96 -15.10 -29.93
CA ALA A 214 11.40 -15.18 -29.82
C ALA A 214 11.99 -13.82 -29.47
N VAL A 215 13.17 -13.84 -28.86
CA VAL A 215 14.03 -12.68 -28.62
C VAL A 215 15.37 -12.94 -29.26
N ILE A 216 15.85 -11.98 -30.06
CA ILE A 216 17.18 -12.02 -30.70
C ILE A 216 17.91 -10.72 -30.43
N ALA A 217 19.21 -10.80 -30.29
CA ALA A 217 20.06 -9.63 -30.06
C ALA A 217 21.30 -9.67 -30.98
N ARG A 218 21.80 -8.48 -31.31
CA ARG A 218 23.01 -8.31 -32.14
C ARG A 218 23.69 -6.99 -31.83
N SER A 219 25.01 -6.94 -32.02
CA SER A 219 25.74 -5.67 -32.05
C SER A 219 25.19 -4.74 -33.15
N ALA A 220 24.92 -3.48 -32.79
CA ALA A 220 24.45 -2.48 -33.73
C ALA A 220 25.52 -2.16 -34.82
N ASP A 221 26.80 -2.39 -34.50
CA ASP A 221 27.93 -2.11 -35.38
C ASP A 221 28.19 -3.23 -36.40
N SER A 222 27.50 -4.37 -36.26
CA SER A 222 27.64 -5.50 -37.18
C SER A 222 27.06 -5.18 -38.56
N ALA A 223 27.75 -5.59 -39.62
CA ALA A 223 27.28 -5.43 -40.98
C ALA A 223 25.90 -6.06 -41.20
N SER A 224 25.09 -5.46 -42.07
CA SER A 224 23.74 -5.93 -42.38
C SER A 224 23.79 -7.37 -42.90
N GLY A 225 23.10 -8.29 -42.19
CA GLY A 225 23.02 -9.72 -42.60
C GLY A 225 22.42 -10.60 -41.49
N ALA A 226 22.31 -11.89 -41.80
CA ALA A 226 21.80 -12.90 -40.86
C ALA A 226 22.83 -13.34 -39.80
N GLU A 227 24.09 -12.98 -40.00
CA GLU A 227 25.20 -13.38 -39.13
C GLU A 227 25.25 -12.49 -37.86
N GLY A 228 25.69 -13.07 -36.76
CA GLY A 228 25.92 -12.33 -35.50
C GLY A 228 24.69 -12.18 -34.58
N TRP A 229 23.53 -12.69 -34.97
CA TRP A 229 22.38 -12.72 -34.11
C TRP A 229 22.47 -13.82 -33.04
N ILE A 230 22.19 -13.46 -31.80
CA ILE A 230 22.15 -14.36 -30.66
C ILE A 230 20.69 -14.51 -30.21
N LYS A 231 20.23 -15.72 -29.96
CA LYS A 231 18.90 -15.99 -29.41
C LYS A 231 18.97 -15.86 -27.89
N LEU A 232 18.05 -15.08 -27.31
CA LEU A 232 17.89 -14.87 -25.88
C LEU A 232 16.62 -15.58 -25.37
N PRO A 233 16.54 -15.86 -24.06
CA PRO A 233 15.32 -16.34 -23.43
C PRO A 233 14.14 -15.38 -23.60
N ALA A 234 12.91 -15.89 -23.48
CA ALA A 234 11.73 -15.04 -23.45
C ALA A 234 11.73 -14.13 -22.21
N PRO A 235 11.16 -12.93 -22.32
CA PRO A 235 11.02 -12.04 -21.16
C PRO A 235 10.16 -12.68 -20.08
N GLU A 236 10.52 -12.43 -18.84
CA GLU A 236 9.75 -12.87 -17.67
C GLU A 236 8.93 -11.72 -17.11
N GLN A 237 7.77 -12.04 -16.55
CA GLN A 237 7.00 -11.09 -15.73
C GLN A 237 7.75 -10.87 -14.42
N HIS A 238 7.73 -9.63 -13.91
CA HIS A 238 8.40 -9.30 -12.66
C HIS A 238 7.46 -8.54 -11.73
N GLY A 239 7.60 -8.77 -10.40
CA GLY A 239 6.83 -8.08 -9.38
C GLY A 239 5.70 -8.90 -8.75
N PHE A 240 5.44 -10.13 -9.21
CA PHE A 240 4.43 -11.04 -8.65
C PHE A 240 4.99 -11.93 -7.54
N GLU A 241 6.28 -12.05 -7.45
CA GLU A 241 7.00 -12.87 -6.50
C GLU A 241 6.78 -12.36 -5.05
N GLN A 242 6.98 -13.25 -4.09
CA GLN A 242 6.75 -12.90 -2.68
C GLN A 242 7.79 -11.92 -2.15
N ASP A 243 9.00 -12.00 -2.62
CA ASP A 243 10.11 -11.10 -2.29
C ASP A 243 9.96 -9.69 -2.88
N CYS A 244 9.06 -9.53 -3.89
CA CYS A 244 8.68 -8.24 -4.43
C CYS A 244 7.46 -7.60 -3.75
N ALA A 245 6.91 -8.23 -2.69
CA ALA A 245 5.73 -7.73 -1.99
C ALA A 245 5.97 -6.36 -1.35
N LEU A 246 5.07 -5.42 -1.55
CA LEU A 246 5.08 -4.10 -0.91
C LEU A 246 4.41 -4.16 0.47
N LEU A 247 3.22 -4.75 0.54
CA LEU A 247 2.51 -4.91 1.79
C LEU A 247 3.07 -6.10 2.59
N PRO A 248 3.14 -5.99 3.92
CA PRO A 248 3.57 -7.08 4.78
C PRO A 248 2.67 -8.30 4.63
N THR A 249 3.27 -9.47 4.54
CA THR A 249 2.54 -10.74 4.48
C THR A 249 2.57 -11.41 5.84
N GLU A 250 1.41 -11.82 6.32
CA GLU A 250 1.30 -12.65 7.53
C GLU A 250 1.03 -14.11 7.16
N LEU A 251 1.55 -15.03 7.97
CA LEU A 251 1.35 -16.45 7.76
C LEU A 251 -0.12 -16.88 7.80
N ARG A 252 -0.95 -16.10 8.49
CA ARG A 252 -2.39 -16.32 8.66
C ARG A 252 -3.21 -15.88 7.46
N SER A 253 -2.71 -14.93 6.68
CA SER A 253 -3.47 -14.28 5.61
C SER A 253 -3.29 -15.00 4.28
N PHE A 254 -4.37 -15.08 3.51
CA PHE A 254 -4.30 -15.60 2.14
C PHE A 254 -3.54 -14.63 1.24
N ARG A 255 -2.48 -15.12 0.60
CA ARG A 255 -1.56 -14.30 -0.22
C ARG A 255 -2.24 -13.60 -1.40
N GLY A 256 -3.29 -14.18 -1.95
CA GLY A 256 -4.04 -13.61 -3.07
C GLY A 256 -4.70 -12.27 -2.73
N TYR A 257 -5.14 -12.09 -1.49
CA TYR A 257 -5.73 -10.81 -1.06
C TYR A 257 -4.70 -9.68 -1.05
N ARG A 258 -3.46 -9.96 -0.66
CA ARG A 258 -2.38 -8.98 -0.75
C ARG A 258 -2.16 -8.51 -2.19
N LEU A 259 -2.06 -9.44 -3.13
CA LEU A 259 -1.89 -9.11 -4.56
C LEU A 259 -3.02 -8.23 -5.08
N LEU A 260 -4.28 -8.57 -4.73
CA LEU A 260 -5.43 -7.75 -5.10
C LEU A 260 -5.36 -6.35 -4.47
N SER A 261 -5.03 -6.26 -3.17
CA SER A 261 -4.90 -4.97 -2.49
C SER A 261 -3.84 -4.09 -3.14
N GLU A 262 -2.67 -4.66 -3.45
CA GLU A 262 -1.58 -3.95 -4.14
C GLU A 262 -1.96 -3.55 -5.57
N TYR A 263 -2.70 -4.42 -6.30
CA TYR A 263 -3.17 -4.12 -7.65
C TYR A 263 -4.15 -2.95 -7.68
N PHE A 264 -5.09 -2.90 -6.73
CA PHE A 264 -6.05 -1.79 -6.65
C PHE A 264 -5.42 -0.51 -6.07
N ALA A 265 -4.37 -0.61 -5.28
CA ALA A 265 -3.67 0.54 -4.73
C ALA A 265 -2.68 1.17 -5.73
N CYS A 266 -1.97 0.34 -6.50
CA CYS A 266 -0.95 0.78 -7.47
C CYS A 266 -0.80 -0.29 -8.57
N PRO A 267 -1.66 -0.29 -9.61
CA PRO A 267 -1.59 -1.26 -10.71
C PRO A 267 -0.27 -1.16 -11.49
N GLU A 268 0.34 0.01 -11.53
CA GLU A 268 1.60 0.31 -12.22
C GLU A 268 2.77 -0.56 -11.72
N ARG A 269 2.73 -0.98 -10.44
CA ARG A 269 3.77 -1.85 -9.89
C ARG A 269 3.90 -3.21 -10.58
N PHE A 270 2.90 -3.62 -11.36
CA PHE A 270 2.89 -4.89 -12.10
C PHE A 270 3.33 -4.74 -13.56
N LEU A 271 3.65 -3.54 -13.99
CA LEU A 271 4.10 -3.24 -15.36
C LEU A 271 5.62 -3.37 -15.53
N PHE A 272 6.20 -4.37 -14.86
CA PHE A 272 7.61 -4.71 -14.99
C PHE A 272 7.79 -5.99 -15.79
N ILE A 273 8.76 -5.96 -16.69
CA ILE A 273 9.28 -7.13 -17.42
C ILE A 273 10.75 -7.30 -17.08
N ARG A 274 11.26 -8.50 -17.24
CA ARG A 274 12.67 -8.82 -17.02
C ARG A 274 13.25 -9.45 -18.28
N LEU A 275 14.26 -8.80 -18.87
CA LEU A 275 15.04 -9.40 -19.93
C LEU A 275 16.18 -10.22 -19.32
N MET A 276 16.36 -11.43 -19.85
CA MET A 276 17.30 -12.40 -19.29
C MET A 276 18.54 -12.53 -20.18
N GLU A 277 19.70 -12.82 -19.57
CA GLU A 277 20.96 -13.15 -20.23
C GLU A 277 21.48 -12.09 -21.23
N LEU A 278 21.20 -10.81 -20.97
CA LEU A 278 21.66 -9.72 -21.85
C LEU A 278 23.18 -9.61 -21.92
N GLY A 279 23.92 -10.02 -20.87
CA GLY A 279 25.38 -10.02 -20.87
C GLY A 279 25.99 -10.79 -22.05
N ARG A 280 25.35 -11.89 -22.48
CA ARG A 280 25.79 -12.66 -23.66
C ARG A 280 25.73 -11.84 -24.96
N ALA A 281 24.72 -10.98 -25.09
CA ALA A 281 24.58 -10.10 -26.25
C ALA A 281 25.51 -8.89 -26.16
N PHE A 282 25.70 -8.36 -24.97
CA PHE A 282 26.55 -7.21 -24.70
C PHE A 282 28.04 -7.55 -24.92
N ALA A 283 28.48 -8.75 -24.57
CA ALA A 283 29.86 -9.20 -24.74
C ALA A 283 30.36 -9.06 -26.23
N ALA A 284 29.46 -9.19 -27.19
CA ALA A 284 29.75 -9.02 -28.61
C ALA A 284 29.51 -7.59 -29.15
N SER A 285 29.12 -6.65 -28.28
CA SER A 285 28.60 -5.34 -28.65
C SER A 285 29.34 -4.23 -27.90
N PRO A 286 30.44 -3.68 -28.39
CA PRO A 286 31.23 -2.69 -27.65
C PRO A 286 30.48 -1.35 -27.43
N GLU A 287 29.76 -0.84 -28.43
CA GLU A 287 29.11 0.46 -28.39
C GLU A 287 27.62 0.37 -28.17
N ALA A 288 26.90 -0.41 -28.97
CA ALA A 288 25.45 -0.54 -28.88
C ALA A 288 24.96 -1.94 -29.27
N CYS A 289 23.86 -2.36 -28.68
CA CYS A 289 23.22 -3.65 -28.91
C CYS A 289 21.75 -3.48 -29.25
N ASP A 290 21.32 -4.06 -30.38
CA ASP A 290 19.92 -4.16 -30.78
C ASP A 290 19.31 -5.45 -30.20
N VAL A 291 18.24 -5.32 -29.43
CA VAL A 291 17.43 -6.44 -28.95
C VAL A 291 16.04 -6.36 -29.61
N VAL A 292 15.65 -7.44 -30.28
CA VAL A 292 14.38 -7.51 -31.01
C VAL A 292 13.52 -8.62 -30.44
N LEU A 293 12.35 -8.23 -29.95
CA LEU A 293 11.28 -9.13 -29.50
C LEU A 293 10.29 -9.32 -30.66
N LEU A 294 9.96 -10.57 -30.99
CA LEU A 294 9.08 -10.91 -32.11
C LEU A 294 7.74 -11.42 -31.54
N PHE A 295 6.64 -10.87 -32.03
CA PHE A 295 5.31 -11.13 -31.52
C PHE A 295 4.43 -11.93 -32.50
N SER A 296 3.55 -12.76 -31.95
CA SER A 296 2.59 -13.57 -32.71
C SER A 296 1.47 -12.73 -33.31
N ARG A 297 1.17 -11.56 -32.75
CA ARG A 297 0.09 -10.66 -33.17
C ARG A 297 0.55 -9.21 -33.19
N SER A 298 -0.05 -8.43 -34.08
CA SER A 298 0.11 -6.97 -34.12
C SER A 298 -1.03 -6.30 -33.34
N THR A 299 -0.80 -5.06 -32.93
CA THR A 299 -1.80 -4.19 -32.31
C THR A 299 -1.84 -2.85 -33.02
N PRO A 300 -3.01 -2.21 -33.18
CA PRO A 300 -3.12 -0.90 -33.79
C PRO A 300 -2.70 0.24 -32.85
N VAL A 301 -2.51 -0.01 -31.55
CA VAL A 301 -2.27 1.01 -30.53
C VAL A 301 -0.80 1.47 -30.52
N LEU A 302 0.15 0.56 -30.72
CA LEU A 302 1.57 0.82 -30.52
C LEU A 302 2.32 1.48 -31.72
N PRO A 303 1.91 1.30 -33.00
CA PRO A 303 2.63 1.92 -34.11
C PRO A 303 2.74 3.43 -33.98
N GLY A 304 3.99 3.96 -33.98
CA GLY A 304 4.26 5.39 -33.82
C GLY A 304 4.06 5.97 -32.41
N ALA A 305 3.66 5.13 -31.43
CA ALA A 305 3.43 5.56 -30.06
C ALA A 305 4.50 5.04 -29.07
N VAL A 306 5.48 4.28 -29.57
CA VAL A 306 6.54 3.68 -28.75
C VAL A 306 7.82 4.50 -28.85
N PHE A 307 8.32 4.94 -27.70
CA PHE A 307 9.52 5.76 -27.55
C PHE A 307 10.44 5.18 -26.47
N PRO A 308 11.74 5.55 -26.42
CA PRO A 308 12.64 5.12 -25.35
C PRO A 308 12.12 5.45 -23.95
N SER A 309 11.40 6.55 -23.78
CA SER A 309 10.80 6.97 -22.53
C SER A 309 9.76 5.99 -21.96
N ASN A 310 9.21 5.08 -22.79
CA ASN A 310 8.31 4.03 -22.34
C ASN A 310 9.03 2.88 -21.60
N PHE A 311 10.35 2.83 -21.64
CA PHE A 311 11.17 1.77 -21.06
C PHE A 311 12.11 2.35 -20.02
N ARG A 312 11.67 2.40 -18.77
CA ARG A 312 12.49 2.94 -17.68
C ARG A 312 13.33 1.84 -17.07
N LEU A 313 14.66 1.99 -17.18
CA LEU A 313 15.63 1.17 -16.47
C LEU A 313 15.75 1.63 -15.02
N PHE A 314 16.24 0.74 -14.16
CA PHE A 314 16.57 1.06 -12.76
C PHE A 314 15.41 1.64 -11.97
N ALA A 315 14.20 1.22 -12.28
CA ALA A 315 13.01 1.61 -11.54
C ALA A 315 12.61 0.52 -10.54
N ALA A 316 12.00 0.93 -9.43
CA ALA A 316 11.39 0.05 -8.45
C ALA A 316 10.07 0.61 -7.96
N PRO A 317 9.08 -0.23 -7.63
CA PRO A 317 7.95 0.21 -6.85
C PRO A 317 8.41 0.55 -5.44
N ALA A 318 7.85 1.59 -4.87
CA ALA A 318 8.14 2.04 -3.52
C ALA A 318 6.86 2.26 -2.73
N ILE A 319 6.94 2.08 -1.42
CA ILE A 319 5.80 2.18 -0.51
C ILE A 319 6.13 3.09 0.67
N ASN A 320 5.20 3.97 1.00
CA ASN A 320 5.26 4.80 2.20
C ASN A 320 4.86 3.97 3.43
N LEU A 321 5.73 3.06 3.82
CA LEU A 321 5.56 2.16 4.96
C LEU A 321 6.93 1.82 5.54
N PHE A 322 7.23 2.31 6.74
CA PHE A 322 8.54 2.18 7.35
C PHE A 322 8.46 1.94 8.86
N GLU A 323 9.54 1.46 9.44
CA GLU A 323 9.61 1.22 10.88
C GLU A 323 9.93 2.49 11.63
N LYS A 324 9.22 2.72 12.74
CA LYS A 324 9.44 3.86 13.63
C LYS A 324 9.36 3.43 15.09
N GLN A 325 10.31 3.90 15.88
CA GLN A 325 10.19 3.87 17.32
C GLN A 325 9.27 5.00 17.74
N LEU A 326 8.13 4.66 18.33
CA LEU A 326 7.10 5.61 18.70
C LEU A 326 7.42 6.29 20.04
N GLY A 327 6.71 7.36 20.32
CA GLY A 327 6.78 8.01 21.61
C GLY A 327 6.40 7.07 22.76
N ARG A 328 7.04 7.24 23.92
CA ARG A 328 6.68 6.46 25.13
C ARG A 328 5.23 6.66 25.48
N VAL A 329 4.52 5.58 25.76
CA VAL A 329 3.12 5.58 26.18
C VAL A 329 3.06 5.51 27.69
N PRO A 330 2.76 6.62 28.40
CA PRO A 330 2.60 6.60 29.85
C PRO A 330 1.33 5.83 30.20
N LEU A 331 1.39 4.97 31.20
CA LEU A 331 0.26 4.24 31.70
C LEU A 331 -0.35 4.98 32.89
N ASN A 332 -1.66 5.12 32.87
CA ASN A 332 -2.44 5.65 33.98
C ASN A 332 -3.26 4.52 34.58
N ARG A 333 -3.24 4.38 35.90
CA ARG A 333 -3.98 3.33 36.62
C ARG A 333 -5.52 3.44 36.49
N TYR A 334 -6.01 4.60 36.09
CA TYR A 334 -7.44 4.85 35.94
C TYR A 334 -7.97 4.55 34.54
N ASP A 335 -7.08 4.48 33.55
CA ASP A 335 -7.43 4.26 32.16
C ASP A 335 -7.14 2.81 31.77
N HIS A 336 -8.12 2.19 31.13
CA HIS A 336 -7.99 0.80 30.64
C HIS A 336 -7.37 0.72 29.24
N GLU A 337 -7.33 1.83 28.53
CA GLU A 337 -6.81 1.92 27.17
C GLU A 337 -5.90 3.15 27.05
N HIS A 338 -4.80 2.98 26.36
CA HIS A 338 -3.77 4.01 26.20
C HIS A 338 -3.54 4.28 24.73
N LEU A 339 -3.51 5.56 24.34
CA LEU A 339 -3.27 5.98 22.97
C LEU A 339 -1.80 5.77 22.59
N VAL A 340 -1.56 5.01 21.51
CA VAL A 340 -0.25 4.88 20.88
C VAL A 340 -0.04 6.03 19.91
N MET A 341 0.73 7.01 20.31
CA MET A 341 0.99 8.21 19.52
C MET A 341 2.30 8.05 18.73
N PRO A 342 2.25 8.08 17.39
CA PRO A 342 3.45 7.92 16.57
C PRO A 342 4.51 9.00 16.81
N ASP A 343 4.08 10.25 16.95
CA ASP A 343 4.93 11.39 17.21
C ASP A 343 4.16 12.46 18.00
N ARG A 344 4.74 12.92 19.12
CA ARG A 344 4.08 13.94 19.98
C ARG A 344 4.19 15.35 19.41
N MET A 345 5.25 15.62 18.66
CA MET A 345 5.49 16.94 18.06
C MET A 345 4.70 17.11 16.77
N ARG A 346 4.55 16.01 16.02
CA ARG A 346 3.88 15.98 14.72
C ARG A 346 2.81 14.85 14.67
N PRO A 347 1.76 14.96 15.46
CA PRO A 347 0.76 13.88 15.61
C PRO A 347 -0.08 13.66 14.35
N LEU A 348 -0.09 14.61 13.39
CA LEU A 348 -0.83 14.52 12.14
C LEU A 348 0.01 13.98 10.97
N ASP A 349 1.31 13.83 11.14
CA ASP A 349 2.21 13.43 10.06
C ASP A 349 2.37 11.91 9.93
N PHE A 350 1.88 11.16 10.92
CA PHE A 350 2.05 9.71 10.97
C PHE A 350 0.77 8.98 11.38
N GLU A 351 0.62 7.77 10.88
CA GLU A 351 -0.42 6.82 11.27
C GLU A 351 0.18 5.43 11.48
N VAL A 352 -0.27 4.74 12.53
CA VAL A 352 0.18 3.38 12.81
C VAL A 352 -0.49 2.40 11.86
N TYR A 353 0.30 1.73 11.05
CA TYR A 353 -0.14 0.62 10.21
C TYR A 353 -0.26 -0.68 11.02
N ARG A 354 0.80 -1.01 11.79
CA ARG A 354 0.84 -2.21 12.61
C ARG A 354 1.90 -2.09 13.71
N ILE A 355 1.56 -2.54 14.91
CA ILE A 355 2.52 -2.69 16.01
C ILE A 355 3.43 -3.89 15.71
N LEU A 356 4.74 -3.70 15.83
CA LEU A 356 5.75 -4.75 15.67
C LEU A 356 6.19 -5.31 17.03
N GLU A 357 6.41 -4.41 17.99
CA GLU A 357 6.95 -4.77 19.30
C GLU A 357 6.42 -3.82 20.37
N VAL A 358 6.11 -4.37 21.53
CA VAL A 358 5.75 -3.61 22.73
C VAL A 358 6.62 -4.09 23.87
N THR A 359 7.22 -3.11 24.58
CA THR A 359 8.08 -3.37 25.74
C THR A 359 7.58 -2.55 26.92
N ALA A 360 7.36 -3.21 28.05
CA ALA A 360 6.91 -2.58 29.29
C ALA A 360 8.10 -2.21 30.18
N PHE A 361 8.04 -1.03 30.80
CA PHE A 361 9.01 -0.52 31.76
C PHE A 361 8.34 -0.31 33.11
N SER A 362 9.05 -0.68 34.17
CA SER A 362 8.62 -0.61 35.57
C SER A 362 9.60 0.25 36.34
N GLU A 363 9.11 0.97 37.38
CA GLU A 363 10.01 1.71 38.30
C GLU A 363 10.90 0.79 39.13
N SER A 364 10.37 -0.38 39.50
CA SER A 364 11.04 -1.32 40.40
C SER A 364 12.01 -2.29 39.68
N ASN A 365 11.87 -2.44 38.36
CA ASN A 365 12.65 -3.41 37.59
C ASN A 365 13.40 -2.74 36.46
N THR A 366 14.72 -2.80 36.50
CA THR A 366 15.64 -2.22 35.52
C THR A 366 15.59 -2.92 34.15
N HIS A 367 14.98 -4.13 34.08
CA HIS A 367 14.93 -4.89 32.86
C HIS A 367 13.59 -4.69 32.12
N PRO A 368 13.63 -4.29 30.84
CA PRO A 368 12.44 -4.18 30.03
C PRO A 368 11.76 -5.55 29.84
N ARG A 369 10.43 -5.60 29.96
CA ARG A 369 9.65 -6.82 29.78
C ARG A 369 8.92 -6.78 28.43
N PRO A 370 9.05 -7.82 27.58
CA PRO A 370 8.29 -7.89 26.33
C PRO A 370 6.81 -8.06 26.64
N VAL A 371 5.97 -7.40 25.87
CA VAL A 371 4.50 -7.53 25.93
C VAL A 371 4.03 -8.16 24.63
N ALA A 372 3.42 -9.35 24.73
CA ALA A 372 2.97 -10.09 23.56
C ALA A 372 1.54 -9.69 23.14
N PRO A 373 1.19 -9.75 21.85
CA PRO A 373 -0.20 -9.59 21.44
C PRO A 373 -1.04 -10.79 21.91
N LEU A 374 -2.20 -10.51 22.56
CA LEU A 374 -3.03 -11.55 23.19
C LEU A 374 -3.54 -12.60 22.20
N TYR A 375 -3.89 -12.20 20.98
CA TYR A 375 -4.48 -13.08 19.96
C TYR A 375 -3.49 -13.49 18.86
N ALA A 376 -2.17 -13.34 19.09
CA ALA A 376 -1.18 -13.75 18.10
C ALA A 376 -0.93 -15.27 18.14
N PHE A 377 -0.63 -15.83 16.96
CA PHE A 377 -0.11 -17.17 16.84
C PHE A 377 1.24 -17.25 17.55
N GLY A 378 1.38 -18.16 18.51
CA GLY A 378 2.60 -18.27 19.32
C GLY A 378 2.52 -17.60 20.70
N ALA A 379 1.42 -16.95 21.05
CA ALA A 379 1.21 -16.45 22.42
C ALA A 379 1.34 -17.57 23.48
N LEU A 380 1.07 -18.82 23.09
CA LEU A 380 1.25 -20.01 23.93
C LEU A 380 2.72 -20.38 24.21
N LEU A 381 3.68 -19.80 23.49
CA LEU A 381 5.12 -20.03 23.71
C LEU A 381 5.66 -19.18 24.87
N TYR A 382 4.89 -18.22 25.36
CA TYR A 382 5.28 -17.43 26.53
C TYR A 382 4.83 -18.14 27.81
N ASP A 383 5.64 -18.03 28.86
CA ASP A 383 5.16 -18.44 30.19
C ASP A 383 3.99 -17.55 30.60
N TRP A 384 2.77 -18.05 30.43
CA TRP A 384 1.53 -17.32 30.66
C TRP A 384 1.42 -16.77 32.09
N ARG A 385 2.14 -17.34 33.04
CA ARG A 385 2.14 -16.89 34.43
C ARG A 385 2.90 -15.57 34.64
N GLU A 386 3.89 -15.29 33.77
CA GLU A 386 4.72 -14.12 33.86
C GLU A 386 4.56 -13.14 32.68
N ALA A 387 3.89 -13.58 31.63
CA ALA A 387 3.72 -12.80 30.42
C ALA A 387 2.74 -11.64 30.62
N LEU A 388 3.06 -10.51 30.00
CA LEU A 388 2.16 -9.40 29.75
C LEU A 388 1.63 -9.51 28.33
N PHE A 389 0.36 -9.19 28.17
CA PHE A 389 -0.29 -9.19 26.86
C PHE A 389 -0.91 -7.82 26.57
N TYR A 390 -1.00 -7.49 25.27
CA TYR A 390 -1.73 -6.32 24.82
C TYR A 390 -2.81 -6.70 23.80
N VAL A 391 -3.86 -5.90 23.77
CA VAL A 391 -4.92 -5.95 22.78
C VAL A 391 -4.92 -4.60 22.05
N PRO A 392 -4.65 -4.55 20.75
CA PRO A 392 -4.76 -3.32 19.99
C PRO A 392 -6.22 -3.08 19.61
N ARG A 393 -6.65 -1.82 19.64
CA ARG A 393 -7.96 -1.37 19.21
C ARG A 393 -7.82 -0.17 18.29
N LEU A 394 -8.47 -0.22 17.14
CA LEU A 394 -8.48 0.87 16.17
C LEU A 394 -9.74 1.72 16.37
N ARG A 395 -9.58 3.02 16.37
CA ARG A 395 -10.67 3.99 16.41
C ARG A 395 -10.49 5.04 15.34
N HIS A 396 -11.60 5.54 14.80
CA HIS A 396 -11.53 6.72 13.95
C HIS A 396 -10.96 7.89 14.74
N ARG A 397 -10.00 8.59 14.15
CA ARG A 397 -9.39 9.74 14.78
C ARG A 397 -10.41 10.84 14.99
N ARG A 398 -10.41 11.41 16.19
CA ARG A 398 -11.18 12.60 16.52
C ARG A 398 -10.25 13.79 16.62
N LEU A 399 -10.36 14.69 15.65
CA LEU A 399 -9.55 15.90 15.65
C LEU A 399 -10.02 16.86 16.74
N SER A 400 -9.09 17.37 17.54
CA SER A 400 -9.34 18.48 18.46
C SER A 400 -9.65 19.76 17.66
N THR A 401 -10.27 20.76 18.30
CA THR A 401 -10.60 22.05 17.66
C THR A 401 -9.33 22.73 17.10
N LYS A 402 -8.18 22.55 17.75
CA LYS A 402 -6.88 23.05 17.30
C LYS A 402 -6.41 22.33 16.05
N GLU A 403 -6.47 21.02 16.03
CA GLU A 403 -6.09 20.16 14.88
C GLU A 403 -7.04 20.42 13.70
N GLN A 404 -8.34 20.60 13.92
CA GLN A 404 -9.29 20.96 12.87
C GLN A 404 -8.95 22.29 12.19
N ARG A 405 -8.40 23.26 12.92
CA ARG A 405 -7.95 24.54 12.34
C ARG A 405 -6.64 24.39 11.55
N LEU A 406 -5.77 23.50 11.96
CA LEU A 406 -4.51 23.16 11.27
C LEU A 406 -4.74 22.28 10.04
N ARG A 407 -5.85 21.54 10.01
CA ARG A 407 -6.24 20.66 8.92
C ARG A 407 -6.73 21.45 7.72
N ARG A 408 -5.82 21.91 6.89
CA ARG A 408 -6.16 22.64 5.64
C ARG A 408 -5.97 21.81 4.37
N ARG A 409 -5.59 20.51 4.48
CA ARG A 409 -5.00 19.81 3.35
C ARG A 409 -5.93 18.80 2.70
N THR A 410 -6.54 17.90 3.47
CA THR A 410 -7.41 16.84 2.94
C THR A 410 -8.54 16.51 3.91
N ASP A 411 -9.55 15.76 3.43
CA ASP A 411 -10.61 15.20 4.28
C ASP A 411 -10.23 13.87 4.93
N TYR A 412 -8.97 13.44 4.81
CA TYR A 412 -8.49 12.22 5.42
C TYR A 412 -8.50 12.30 6.95
N LEU A 413 -9.27 11.44 7.60
CA LEU A 413 -9.37 11.38 9.07
C LEU A 413 -8.33 10.45 9.69
N GLY A 414 -8.11 9.30 9.07
CA GLY A 414 -7.24 8.26 9.59
C GLY A 414 -7.77 7.55 10.84
N THR A 415 -6.93 6.70 11.39
CA THR A 415 -7.22 5.90 12.58
C THR A 415 -6.26 6.21 13.72
N GLU A 416 -6.71 5.95 14.95
CA GLU A 416 -5.90 5.96 16.16
C GLU A 416 -5.78 4.55 16.70
N THR A 417 -4.58 4.17 17.06
CA THR A 417 -4.32 2.87 17.69
C THR A 417 -4.27 3.04 19.20
N TRP A 418 -5.12 2.31 19.88
CA TRP A 418 -5.17 2.22 21.32
C TRP A 418 -4.69 0.85 21.78
N ILE A 419 -4.06 0.78 22.96
CA ILE A 419 -3.59 -0.46 23.55
C ILE A 419 -4.21 -0.61 24.93
N SER A 420 -4.77 -1.79 25.20
CA SER A 420 -5.07 -2.26 26.55
C SER A 420 -4.10 -3.36 26.97
N LEU A 421 -3.68 -3.35 28.23
CA LEU A 421 -2.84 -4.38 28.80
C LEU A 421 -3.67 -5.39 29.59
N THR A 422 -3.22 -6.65 29.53
CA THR A 422 -3.78 -7.70 30.39
C THR A 422 -2.67 -8.63 30.86
N ALA A 423 -2.81 -9.14 32.08
CA ALA A 423 -1.94 -10.14 32.67
C ALA A 423 -2.80 -11.29 33.15
N PRO A 424 -2.53 -12.54 32.76
CA PRO A 424 -3.17 -13.70 33.38
C PRO A 424 -2.60 -13.87 34.78
N GLY A 425 -3.42 -13.68 35.81
CA GLY A 425 -3.01 -13.79 37.20
C GLY A 425 -3.31 -12.53 38.04
N GLU A 426 -2.51 -12.28 39.07
CA GLU A 426 -2.77 -11.18 40.01
C GLU A 426 -2.57 -9.80 39.36
N ALA A 427 -3.52 -8.91 39.60
CA ALA A 427 -3.56 -7.51 39.10
C ALA A 427 -2.30 -6.69 39.51
N THR A 428 -1.60 -7.07 40.56
CA THR A 428 -0.37 -6.46 41.06
C THR A 428 0.75 -6.37 40.03
N ARG A 429 0.74 -7.20 38.97
CA ARG A 429 1.77 -7.14 37.91
C ARG A 429 1.59 -6.00 36.91
N LEU A 430 0.37 -5.52 36.73
CA LEU A 430 0.07 -4.36 35.89
C LEU A 430 0.36 -3.05 36.62
N ASP A 431 0.20 -3.05 37.96
CA ASP A 431 0.44 -1.86 38.77
C ASP A 431 1.90 -1.39 38.78
N ASP A 432 2.83 -2.29 38.48
CA ASP A 432 4.26 -1.97 38.40
C ASP A 432 4.67 -1.35 37.06
N VAL A 433 3.84 -1.43 36.03
CA VAL A 433 4.16 -0.92 34.69
C VAL A 433 3.78 0.56 34.58
N HIS A 434 4.76 1.42 34.29
CA HIS A 434 4.55 2.86 34.20
C HIS A 434 4.51 3.39 32.77
N GLU A 435 5.25 2.76 31.88
CA GLU A 435 5.29 3.18 30.49
C GLU A 435 5.55 2.01 29.53
N LEU A 436 5.14 2.20 28.28
CA LEU A 436 5.42 1.29 27.18
C LEU A 436 6.31 1.97 26.15
N ALA A 437 7.28 1.22 25.62
CA ALA A 437 7.90 1.52 24.34
C ALA A 437 7.22 0.71 23.25
N VAL A 438 6.89 1.35 22.15
CA VAL A 438 6.23 0.71 21.02
C VAL A 438 7.04 0.94 19.76
N ARG A 439 7.36 -0.13 19.03
CA ARG A 439 7.92 -0.09 17.69
C ARG A 439 6.83 -0.53 16.71
N ALA A 440 6.63 0.24 15.66
CA ALA A 440 5.55 -0.02 14.72
C ALA A 440 5.96 0.27 13.28
N LEU A 441 5.24 -0.33 12.33
CA LEU A 441 5.16 0.15 10.96
C LEU A 441 4.21 1.34 10.92
N VAL A 442 4.65 2.42 10.29
CA VAL A 442 3.87 3.65 10.16
C VAL A 442 3.85 4.13 8.72
N THR A 443 2.85 4.97 8.41
CA THR A 443 2.75 5.72 7.15
C THR A 443 2.82 7.21 7.43
N ASN A 444 3.14 8.01 6.42
CA ASN A 444 3.05 9.47 6.49
C ASN A 444 1.66 10.01 6.13
N ARG A 445 0.61 9.20 6.20
CA ARG A 445 -0.78 9.59 5.93
C ARG A 445 -0.93 10.26 4.55
N GLU A 446 -1.46 11.50 4.53
CA GLU A 446 -1.66 12.31 3.34
C GLU A 446 -0.42 13.10 2.86
N LEU A 447 0.67 13.12 3.61
CA LEU A 447 1.88 13.87 3.23
C LEU A 447 2.46 13.51 1.86
N PRO A 448 2.41 12.25 1.40
CA PRO A 448 2.85 11.90 0.04
C PRO A 448 2.15 12.69 -1.07
N GLU A 449 0.90 13.13 -0.89
CA GLU A 449 0.17 13.95 -1.87
C GLU A 449 0.77 15.35 -2.03
N LEU A 450 1.58 15.79 -1.06
CA LEU A 450 2.22 17.10 -1.05
C LEU A 450 3.63 17.09 -1.63
N LEU A 451 4.11 15.94 -2.10
CA LEU A 451 5.39 15.86 -2.77
C LEU A 451 5.32 16.63 -4.10
N ARG A 452 6.34 17.44 -4.35
CA ARG A 452 6.55 18.04 -5.66
C ARG A 452 7.37 17.08 -6.49
N PHE A 453 6.82 16.74 -7.62
CA PHE A 453 7.51 15.92 -8.58
C PHE A 453 8.33 16.83 -9.50
N SER A 454 9.62 16.58 -9.61
CA SER A 454 10.51 17.28 -10.53
C SER A 454 10.74 16.39 -11.73
N GLY A 455 10.13 16.72 -12.85
CA GLY A 455 10.36 16.06 -14.12
C GLY A 455 9.61 16.78 -15.23
N ASP A 456 10.27 16.98 -16.37
CA ASP A 456 9.67 17.63 -17.56
C ASP A 456 8.48 16.83 -18.14
N ASP A 457 8.29 15.59 -17.71
CA ASP A 457 7.28 14.67 -18.24
C ASP A 457 6.06 14.51 -17.31
N GLY A 458 5.94 15.30 -16.24
CA GLY A 458 4.83 15.21 -15.26
C GLY A 458 4.80 13.91 -14.47
N LEU A 459 5.84 13.09 -14.56
CA LEU A 459 6.02 11.89 -13.75
C LEU A 459 6.79 12.25 -12.48
N PRO A 460 6.43 11.65 -11.33
CA PRO A 460 7.16 11.85 -10.08
C PRO A 460 8.64 11.48 -10.27
N ALA A 461 9.51 12.37 -9.81
CA ALA A 461 10.95 12.15 -9.77
C ALA A 461 11.29 11.13 -8.69
#